data_2f20df8ae9e468ba2de5c086df099332
#
_entry.id   2f20df8ae9e468ba2de5c086df099332
#
_cell.length_a   1.000
_cell.length_b   1.000
_cell.length_c   1.000
_cell.angle_alpha   90.00
_cell.angle_beta   90.00
_cell.angle_gamma   90.00
#
_symmetry.space_group_name_H-M   'P 1'
#
loop_
_entity.id
_entity.type
_entity.pdbx_description
1 polymer ?
#
loop_
_entity_poly.entity_id
_entity_poly.type
_entity_poly.pdbx_seq_one_letter_code
_entity_poly.pdbx_strand_id
1 'polypeptide(L)'
;LTKHVQVRVNNEFYGLFSLIEQVDSTFLRRNYLDPEGALYKAVNWKYSNLRAGDPNLPCPYATPDYKREWMNDGCPEIYRKASKANRDNWDDLWELTQVIERVRRNPGGEAYLLYDHTNLPALVNEMAAQTLMLGADRCTKNYYMHKDWTGEWSRIPWDVEDVFPGDKRYGIDLCKSSECDKKSTAYCILSC
;
A
#
# COMPACT_ATOMS: atom_id res chain seq x y z
N LEU A 1 -5.75 16.11 -2.22
CA LEU A 1 -5.47 17.54 -2.31
C LEU A 1 -4.52 17.96 -1.19
N THR A 2 -3.48 18.71 -1.52
CA THR A 2 -2.58 19.33 -0.54
C THR A 2 -2.63 20.85 -0.73
N LYS A 3 -2.74 21.59 0.38
CA LYS A 3 -2.72 23.06 0.36
C LYS A 3 -1.86 23.57 1.52
N HIS A 4 -1.11 24.64 1.29
CA HIS A 4 -0.48 25.35 2.38
C HIS A 4 -1.49 26.28 3.04
N VAL A 5 -1.53 26.25 4.36
CA VAL A 5 -2.44 27.05 5.19
C VAL A 5 -1.68 27.76 6.28
N GLN A 6 -2.12 28.99 6.60
CA GLN A 6 -1.68 29.68 7.81
C GLN A 6 -2.52 29.21 8.99
N VAL A 7 -1.86 28.73 10.01
CA VAL A 7 -2.51 28.40 11.28
C VAL A 7 -2.33 29.57 12.24
N ARG A 8 -3.44 29.95 12.90
CA ARG A 8 -3.45 30.95 13.97
C ARG A 8 -4.04 30.33 15.22
N VAL A 9 -3.43 30.64 16.37
CA VAL A 9 -3.93 30.23 17.69
C VAL A 9 -4.20 31.53 18.46
N ASN A 10 -5.42 31.69 18.95
CA ASN A 10 -5.86 32.92 19.62
C ASN A 10 -5.59 34.20 18.80
N ASN A 11 -5.81 34.17 17.49
CA ASN A 11 -5.53 35.21 16.51
C ASN A 11 -4.03 35.52 16.26
N GLU A 12 -3.12 34.89 16.94
CA GLU A 12 -1.69 35.01 16.68
C GLU A 12 -1.21 34.02 15.63
N PHE A 13 -0.30 34.45 14.76
CA PHE A 13 0.28 33.59 13.75
C PHE A 13 1.11 32.50 14.42
N TYR A 14 0.72 31.24 14.20
CA TYR A 14 1.41 30.07 14.76
C TYR A 14 2.40 29.44 13.77
N GLY A 15 2.05 29.39 12.47
CA GLY A 15 2.92 28.83 11.45
C GLY A 15 2.23 28.54 10.12
N LEU A 16 3.03 28.10 9.16
CA LEU A 16 2.56 27.56 7.88
C LEU A 16 2.54 26.04 7.96
N PHE A 17 1.43 25.44 7.57
CA PHE A 17 1.21 24.00 7.60
C PHE A 17 0.71 23.49 6.26
N SER A 18 0.94 22.21 5.98
CA SER A 18 0.32 21.53 4.86
C SER A 18 -0.99 20.90 5.31
N LEU A 19 -2.09 21.35 4.75
CA LEU A 19 -3.39 20.67 4.88
C LEU A 19 -3.44 19.56 3.84
N ILE A 20 -3.42 18.32 4.32
CA ILE A 20 -3.42 17.12 3.50
C ILE A 20 -4.79 16.47 3.61
N GLU A 21 -5.38 16.12 2.47
CA GLU A 21 -6.65 15.39 2.46
C GLU A 21 -6.47 13.95 2.93
N GLN A 22 -7.31 13.54 3.85
CA GLN A 22 -7.38 12.16 4.31
C GLN A 22 -7.91 11.25 3.19
N VAL A 23 -7.28 10.08 2.98
CA VAL A 23 -7.82 9.06 2.09
C VAL A 23 -8.91 8.31 2.84
N ASP A 24 -10.15 8.66 2.53
CA ASP A 24 -11.38 8.10 3.09
C ASP A 24 -12.47 7.98 2.01
N SER A 25 -13.69 7.63 2.38
CA SER A 25 -14.81 7.52 1.43
C SER A 25 -15.11 8.82 0.69
N THR A 26 -14.82 9.99 1.28
CA THR A 26 -14.99 11.29 0.61
C THR A 26 -13.93 11.50 -0.47
N PHE A 27 -12.68 11.18 -0.13
CA PHE A 27 -11.59 11.17 -1.11
C PHE A 27 -11.90 10.23 -2.28
N LEU A 28 -12.32 8.97 -1.99
CA LEU A 28 -12.64 7.98 -3.02
C LEU A 28 -13.74 8.53 -3.96
N ARG A 29 -14.84 9.02 -3.42
CA ARG A 29 -15.95 9.58 -4.21
C ARG A 29 -15.50 10.73 -5.10
N ARG A 30 -14.69 11.64 -4.56
CA ARG A 30 -14.20 12.81 -5.32
C ARG A 30 -13.26 12.41 -6.45
N ASN A 31 -12.54 11.32 -6.31
CA ASN A 31 -11.63 10.81 -7.33
C ASN A 31 -12.26 9.72 -8.21
N TYR A 32 -13.59 9.60 -8.20
CA TYR A 32 -14.34 8.62 -9.00
C TYR A 32 -13.97 7.17 -8.69
N LEU A 33 -13.52 6.90 -7.45
CA LEU A 33 -13.28 5.58 -6.93
C LEU A 33 -14.48 5.12 -6.10
N ASP A 34 -14.64 3.83 -5.91
CA ASP A 34 -15.74 3.26 -5.13
C ASP A 34 -15.62 3.64 -3.63
N PRO A 35 -16.52 4.49 -3.10
CA PRO A 35 -16.45 4.92 -1.70
C PRO A 35 -16.83 3.84 -0.68
N GLU A 36 -17.51 2.78 -1.14
CA GLU A 36 -17.92 1.64 -0.31
C GLU A 36 -16.93 0.48 -0.39
N GLY A 37 -15.96 0.58 -1.28
CA GLY A 37 -14.89 -0.40 -1.47
C GLY A 37 -14.03 -0.62 -0.22
N ALA A 38 -13.36 -1.74 -0.17
CA ALA A 38 -12.44 -2.01 0.92
C ALA A 38 -11.18 -1.15 0.78
N LEU A 39 -10.77 -0.50 1.87
CA LEU A 39 -9.63 0.40 1.89
C LEU A 39 -8.69 0.04 3.04
N TYR A 40 -7.43 -0.22 2.71
CA TYR A 40 -6.39 -0.59 3.66
C TYR A 40 -5.18 0.32 3.54
N LYS A 41 -4.74 0.90 4.64
CA LYS A 41 -3.52 1.70 4.72
C LYS A 41 -2.34 0.81 5.10
N ALA A 42 -1.27 0.86 4.34
CA ALA A 42 0.01 0.28 4.70
C ALA A 42 0.70 1.19 5.74
N VAL A 43 0.96 0.67 6.94
CA VAL A 43 1.44 1.50 8.06
C VAL A 43 2.82 1.11 8.58
N ASN A 44 3.32 -0.07 8.21
CA ASN A 44 4.58 -0.59 8.72
C ASN A 44 5.66 -0.60 7.63
N TRP A 45 6.72 0.18 7.82
CA TRP A 45 7.80 0.31 6.84
C TRP A 45 8.57 -0.99 6.56
N LYS A 46 8.52 -1.95 7.48
CA LYS A 46 9.26 -3.21 7.35
C LYS A 46 8.42 -4.34 6.77
N TYR A 47 7.12 -4.35 7.05
CA TYR A 47 6.28 -5.52 6.82
C TYR A 47 5.07 -5.29 5.91
N SER A 48 4.71 -4.05 5.55
CA SER A 48 3.56 -3.77 4.69
C SER A 48 3.88 -4.01 3.21
N ASN A 49 4.17 -5.25 2.85
CA ASN A 49 4.65 -5.65 1.52
C ASN A 49 3.77 -6.69 0.83
N LEU A 50 2.54 -6.91 1.30
CA LEU A 50 1.56 -7.86 0.74
C LEU A 50 2.07 -9.33 0.65
N ARG A 51 3.07 -9.70 1.42
CA ARG A 51 3.53 -11.10 1.45
C ARG A 51 2.52 -11.97 2.18
N ALA A 52 2.19 -13.10 1.59
CA ALA A 52 1.54 -14.19 2.31
C ALA A 52 2.47 -14.70 3.41
N GLY A 53 1.91 -14.97 4.58
CA GLY A 53 2.64 -15.25 5.81
C GLY A 53 3.90 -16.11 5.64
N ASP A 54 5.01 -15.59 6.08
CA ASP A 54 6.26 -16.33 6.24
C ASP A 54 6.26 -16.96 7.64
N PRO A 55 6.23 -18.29 7.75
CA PRO A 55 6.18 -18.96 9.04
C PRO A 55 7.44 -18.71 9.91
N ASN A 56 8.52 -18.16 9.32
CA ASN A 56 9.75 -17.83 10.04
C ASN A 56 9.74 -16.41 10.61
N LEU A 57 8.70 -15.63 10.35
CA LEU A 57 8.59 -14.28 10.88
C LEU A 57 7.74 -14.27 12.15
N PRO A 58 8.13 -13.47 13.15
CA PRO A 58 7.46 -13.46 14.45
C PRO A 58 6.00 -12.97 14.36
N CYS A 59 5.63 -12.35 13.25
CA CYS A 59 4.28 -11.85 13.00
C CYS A 59 3.85 -12.29 11.60
N PRO A 60 2.89 -13.22 11.47
CA PRO A 60 2.40 -13.64 10.17
C PRO A 60 1.76 -12.45 9.44
N TYR A 61 2.05 -12.31 8.16
CA TYR A 61 1.52 -11.22 7.34
C TYR A 61 0.09 -11.52 6.93
N ALA A 62 -0.75 -10.50 6.95
CA ALA A 62 -2.08 -10.46 6.36
C ALA A 62 -2.80 -11.83 6.37
N THR A 63 -2.90 -12.47 7.52
CA THR A 63 -3.78 -13.63 7.70
C THR A 63 -5.13 -13.13 8.18
N PRO A 64 -6.24 -13.84 7.89
CA PRO A 64 -7.57 -13.52 8.39
C PRO A 64 -7.62 -13.41 9.91
N ASP A 65 -6.73 -14.15 10.58
CA ASP A 65 -6.55 -14.15 12.04
C ASP A 65 -5.73 -12.95 12.54
N TYR A 66 -5.38 -12.03 11.66
CA TYR A 66 -4.74 -10.74 11.98
C TYR A 66 -5.68 -9.82 12.76
N LYS A 67 -6.68 -10.41 13.37
CA LYS A 67 -7.61 -9.78 14.28
C LYS A 67 -6.87 -9.45 15.57
N ARG A 68 -7.05 -8.23 16.04
CA ARG A 68 -6.82 -7.65 17.38
C ARG A 68 -5.93 -8.41 18.38
N GLU A 69 -5.90 -9.75 18.37
CA GLU A 69 -5.14 -10.59 19.29
C GLU A 69 -3.64 -10.46 19.08
N TRP A 70 -3.21 -10.35 17.83
CA TRP A 70 -1.79 -10.21 17.48
C TRP A 70 -1.20 -8.84 17.84
N MET A 71 -2.03 -7.81 17.86
CA MET A 71 -1.58 -6.49 18.34
C MET A 71 -1.26 -6.50 19.83
N ASN A 72 -1.85 -7.43 20.59
CA ASN A 72 -1.57 -7.60 22.01
C ASN A 72 -0.29 -8.42 22.29
N ASP A 73 0.17 -9.21 21.31
CA ASP A 73 1.36 -10.06 21.44
C ASP A 73 2.66 -9.39 20.98
N GLY A 74 2.70 -8.06 20.89
CA GLY A 74 3.88 -7.31 20.48
C GLY A 74 4.13 -7.26 18.97
N CYS A 75 3.19 -7.74 18.15
CA CYS A 75 3.26 -7.59 16.71
C CYS A 75 2.87 -6.17 16.28
N PRO A 76 3.69 -5.50 15.45
CA PRO A 76 3.35 -4.18 14.96
C PRO A 76 2.16 -4.23 13.99
N GLU A 77 1.31 -3.21 14.03
CA GLU A 77 0.27 -3.03 13.01
C GLU A 77 0.93 -2.96 11.62
N ILE A 78 0.47 -3.77 10.68
CA ILE A 78 1.02 -3.83 9.31
C ILE A 78 0.11 -3.10 8.35
N TYR A 79 -1.16 -3.43 8.37
CA TYR A 79 -2.21 -2.74 7.62
C TYR A 79 -3.28 -2.25 8.57
N ARG A 80 -3.87 -1.11 8.24
CA ARG A 80 -5.05 -0.58 8.92
C ARG A 80 -6.20 -0.51 7.97
N LYS A 81 -7.31 -1.21 8.28
CA LYS A 81 -8.52 -1.09 7.50
C LYS A 81 -9.15 0.28 7.73
N ALA A 82 -9.20 1.10 6.69
CA ALA A 82 -9.71 2.46 6.71
C ALA A 82 -11.19 2.55 6.29
N SER A 83 -11.71 1.54 5.56
CA SER A 83 -13.13 1.45 5.22
C SER A 83 -13.97 1.14 6.47
N LYS A 84 -15.21 1.66 6.49
CA LYS A 84 -16.14 1.46 7.62
C LYS A 84 -16.87 0.12 7.52
N ALA A 85 -17.19 -0.31 6.30
CA ALA A 85 -17.89 -1.56 6.06
C ALA A 85 -17.00 -2.75 6.40
N ASN A 86 -17.59 -3.77 7.04
CA ASN A 86 -16.94 -5.05 7.36
C ASN A 86 -15.56 -4.91 8.01
N ARG A 87 -15.44 -4.04 9.02
CA ARG A 87 -14.16 -3.71 9.68
C ARG A 87 -13.39 -4.93 10.19
N ASP A 88 -14.12 -5.94 10.60
CA ASP A 88 -13.54 -7.14 11.21
C ASP A 88 -13.28 -8.26 10.19
N ASN A 89 -13.66 -8.08 8.92
CA ASN A 89 -13.36 -9.01 7.85
C ASN A 89 -12.14 -8.54 7.05
N TRP A 90 -11.13 -9.38 6.98
CA TRP A 90 -9.86 -9.16 6.29
C TRP A 90 -9.59 -10.21 5.21
N ASP A 91 -10.58 -11.07 4.92
CA ASP A 91 -10.44 -12.20 3.99
C ASP A 91 -10.06 -11.72 2.58
N ASP A 92 -10.56 -10.56 2.18
CA ASP A 92 -10.28 -9.96 0.88
C ASP A 92 -8.79 -9.56 0.74
N LEU A 93 -8.19 -8.95 1.75
CA LEU A 93 -6.76 -8.61 1.72
C LEU A 93 -5.89 -9.87 1.81
N TRP A 94 -6.32 -10.84 2.63
CA TRP A 94 -5.62 -12.12 2.74
C TRP A 94 -5.64 -12.87 1.39
N GLU A 95 -6.79 -12.92 0.70
CA GLU A 95 -6.93 -13.52 -0.64
C GLU A 95 -5.95 -12.88 -1.63
N LEU A 96 -5.86 -11.55 -1.65
CA LEU A 96 -4.89 -10.84 -2.49
C LEU A 96 -3.46 -11.31 -2.22
N THR A 97 -3.07 -11.46 -0.96
CA THR A 97 -1.72 -11.91 -0.62
C THR A 97 -1.45 -13.34 -1.12
N GLN A 98 -2.47 -14.22 -1.10
CA GLN A 98 -2.36 -15.58 -1.65
C GLN A 98 -2.22 -15.55 -3.18
N VAL A 99 -2.97 -14.70 -3.86
CA VAL A 99 -2.85 -14.51 -5.32
C VAL A 99 -1.43 -14.07 -5.67
N ILE A 100 -0.90 -13.06 -4.99
CA ILE A 100 0.46 -12.56 -5.21
C ILE A 100 1.49 -13.68 -4.99
N GLU A 101 1.35 -14.46 -3.92
CA GLU A 101 2.27 -15.55 -3.62
C GLU A 101 2.22 -16.66 -4.67
N ARG A 102 1.05 -16.99 -5.19
CA ARG A 102 0.90 -17.96 -6.30
C ARG A 102 1.63 -17.49 -7.55
N VAL A 103 1.38 -16.23 -7.96
CA VAL A 103 2.05 -15.64 -9.13
C VAL A 103 3.57 -15.59 -8.93
N ARG A 104 4.03 -15.26 -7.71
CA ARG A 104 5.45 -15.26 -7.37
C ARG A 104 6.09 -16.64 -7.54
N ARG A 105 5.40 -17.70 -7.14
CA ARG A 105 5.91 -19.08 -7.27
C ARG A 105 5.89 -19.61 -8.69
N ASN A 106 4.91 -19.20 -9.49
CA ASN A 106 4.74 -19.69 -10.87
C ASN A 106 4.38 -18.53 -11.82
N PRO A 107 5.31 -17.59 -12.08
CA PRO A 107 5.01 -16.40 -12.89
C PRO A 107 4.66 -16.73 -14.35
N GLY A 108 5.18 -17.83 -14.89
CA GLY A 108 4.87 -18.26 -16.26
C GLY A 108 3.49 -18.87 -16.44
N GLY A 109 2.92 -19.45 -15.38
CA GLY A 109 1.64 -20.16 -15.45
C GLY A 109 0.47 -19.42 -14.81
N GLU A 110 0.72 -18.51 -13.86
CA GLU A 110 -0.34 -17.89 -13.04
C GLU A 110 -0.38 -16.36 -13.12
N ALA A 111 0.40 -15.74 -14.02
CA ALA A 111 0.39 -14.28 -14.18
C ALA A 111 -0.99 -13.71 -14.54
N TYR A 112 -1.86 -14.50 -15.16
CA TYR A 112 -3.23 -14.08 -15.48
C TYR A 112 -4.05 -13.68 -14.24
N LEU A 113 -3.75 -14.26 -13.07
CA LEU A 113 -4.42 -13.92 -11.83
C LEU A 113 -4.28 -12.44 -11.46
N LEU A 114 -3.20 -11.77 -11.88
CA LEU A 114 -3.07 -10.34 -11.66
C LEU A 114 -4.10 -9.54 -12.46
N TYR A 115 -4.43 -9.98 -13.67
CA TYR A 115 -5.46 -9.33 -14.48
C TYR A 115 -6.86 -9.53 -13.91
N ASP A 116 -7.10 -10.69 -13.28
CA ASP A 116 -8.40 -11.02 -12.70
C ASP A 116 -8.65 -10.33 -11.36
N HIS A 117 -7.58 -9.98 -10.63
CA HIS A 117 -7.69 -9.45 -9.27
C HIS A 117 -7.24 -8.00 -9.12
N THR A 118 -6.61 -7.41 -10.13
CA THR A 118 -6.03 -6.07 -9.98
C THR A 118 -6.27 -5.20 -11.20
N ASN A 119 -6.42 -3.91 -10.99
CA ASN A 119 -6.33 -2.92 -12.06
C ASN A 119 -4.86 -2.75 -12.46
N LEU A 120 -4.34 -3.73 -13.20
CA LEU A 120 -2.94 -3.80 -13.56
C LEU A 120 -2.42 -2.56 -14.30
N PRO A 121 -3.16 -1.95 -15.26
CA PRO A 121 -2.74 -0.71 -15.88
C PRO A 121 -2.53 0.43 -14.88
N ALA A 122 -3.42 0.59 -13.90
CA ALA A 122 -3.29 1.63 -12.88
C ALA A 122 -2.07 1.36 -11.97
N LEU A 123 -1.84 0.11 -11.58
CA LEU A 123 -0.68 -0.29 -10.78
C LEU A 123 0.64 -0.01 -11.51
N VAL A 124 0.73 -0.39 -12.78
CA VAL A 124 1.94 -0.15 -13.60
C VAL A 124 2.19 1.35 -13.77
N ASN A 125 1.16 2.15 -14.03
CA ASN A 125 1.28 3.59 -14.14
C ASN A 125 1.74 4.24 -12.82
N GLU A 126 1.18 3.81 -11.69
CA GLU A 126 1.60 4.29 -10.37
C GLU A 126 3.05 3.95 -10.10
N MET A 127 3.47 2.71 -10.35
CA MET A 127 4.85 2.28 -10.17
C MET A 127 5.82 3.02 -11.10
N ALA A 128 5.43 3.29 -12.35
CA ALA A 128 6.22 4.09 -13.27
C ALA A 128 6.41 5.52 -12.77
N ALA A 129 5.33 6.15 -12.27
CA ALA A 129 5.40 7.49 -11.70
C ALA A 129 6.30 7.53 -10.46
N GLN A 130 6.15 6.59 -9.54
CA GLN A 130 6.99 6.47 -8.34
C GLN A 130 8.47 6.23 -8.69
N THR A 131 8.73 5.47 -9.75
CA THR A 131 10.06 5.22 -10.24
C THR A 131 10.71 6.49 -10.79
N LEU A 132 9.98 7.25 -11.59
CA LEU A 132 10.46 8.52 -12.13
C LEU A 132 10.74 9.56 -11.05
N MET A 133 9.93 9.56 -9.98
CA MET A 133 10.11 10.44 -8.83
C MET A 133 11.16 9.95 -7.83
N LEU A 134 11.73 8.76 -8.02
CA LEU A 134 12.65 8.11 -7.09
C LEU A 134 12.03 7.93 -5.68
N GLY A 135 10.72 7.66 -5.60
CA GLY A 135 10.02 7.48 -4.34
C GLY A 135 10.62 6.36 -3.50
N ALA A 136 11.22 6.69 -2.36
CA ALA A 136 11.99 5.73 -1.55
C ALA A 136 11.10 4.72 -0.84
N ASP A 137 9.97 5.18 -0.30
CA ASP A 137 9.09 4.39 0.57
C ASP A 137 8.01 3.58 -0.16
N ARG A 138 7.95 3.67 -1.49
CA ARG A 138 6.87 3.09 -2.31
C ARG A 138 6.62 1.60 -2.11
N CYS A 139 7.60 0.86 -1.58
CA CYS A 139 7.57 -0.60 -1.54
C CYS A 139 7.07 -1.18 -0.23
N THR A 140 7.12 -0.43 0.86
CA THR A 140 6.91 -0.99 2.21
C THR A 140 5.83 -0.29 3.01
N LYS A 141 5.58 0.98 2.78
CA LYS A 141 4.53 1.78 3.42
C LYS A 141 4.09 2.89 2.46
N ASN A 142 3.39 3.89 2.98
CA ASN A 142 3.04 5.09 2.23
C ASN A 142 2.18 4.81 0.99
N TYR A 143 1.24 3.87 1.15
CA TYR A 143 0.21 3.60 0.16
C TYR A 143 -1.06 3.08 0.83
N TYR A 144 -2.15 3.12 0.07
CA TYR A 144 -3.38 2.39 0.37
C TYR A 144 -3.64 1.35 -0.70
N MET A 145 -4.24 0.23 -0.30
CA MET A 145 -4.86 -0.75 -1.20
C MET A 145 -6.37 -0.52 -1.17
N HIS A 146 -6.96 -0.39 -2.33
CA HIS A 146 -8.40 -0.20 -2.52
C HIS A 146 -8.96 -1.30 -3.41
N LYS A 147 -9.99 -2.00 -2.93
CA LYS A 147 -10.75 -2.98 -3.69
C LYS A 147 -12.09 -2.38 -4.02
N ASP A 148 -12.42 -2.29 -5.28
CA ASP A 148 -13.69 -1.73 -5.75
C ASP A 148 -14.81 -2.78 -5.82
N TRP A 149 -16.00 -2.34 -6.26
CA TRP A 149 -17.17 -3.20 -6.40
C TRP A 149 -17.02 -4.28 -7.49
N THR A 150 -16.08 -4.14 -8.44
CA THR A 150 -15.77 -5.18 -9.44
C THR A 150 -14.91 -6.29 -8.85
N GLY A 151 -14.31 -6.06 -7.70
CA GLY A 151 -13.36 -6.95 -7.05
C GLY A 151 -11.91 -6.67 -7.41
N GLU A 152 -11.65 -5.66 -8.25
CA GLU A 152 -10.29 -5.28 -8.64
C GLU A 152 -9.60 -4.45 -7.56
N TRP A 153 -8.34 -4.77 -7.34
CA TRP A 153 -7.46 -4.01 -6.47
C TRP A 153 -6.69 -2.95 -7.21
N SER A 154 -6.66 -1.76 -6.65
CA SER A 154 -5.80 -0.67 -7.06
C SER A 154 -4.99 -0.12 -5.88
N ARG A 155 -3.92 0.59 -6.19
CA ARG A 155 -3.04 1.20 -5.21
C ARG A 155 -3.17 2.72 -5.29
N ILE A 156 -3.24 3.36 -4.11
CA ILE A 156 -3.29 4.81 -3.98
C ILE A 156 -2.01 5.23 -3.24
N PRO A 157 -1.12 6.02 -3.87
CA PRO A 157 0.08 6.50 -3.21
C PRO A 157 -0.27 7.47 -2.08
N TRP A 158 0.53 7.43 -1.02
CA TRP A 158 0.40 8.29 0.16
C TRP A 158 1.77 8.69 0.67
N ASP A 159 1.87 9.90 1.25
CA ASP A 159 3.09 10.36 1.95
C ASP A 159 4.34 10.32 1.05
N VAL A 160 4.20 10.90 -0.14
CA VAL A 160 5.23 10.87 -1.19
C VAL A 160 6.22 12.04 -1.08
N GLU A 161 6.56 12.45 0.14
CA GLU A 161 7.50 13.55 0.39
C GLU A 161 8.97 13.14 0.16
N ASP A 162 9.28 11.85 0.30
CA ASP A 162 10.64 11.34 0.10
C ASP A 162 10.87 10.97 -1.38
N VAL A 163 10.81 12.01 -2.22
CA VAL A 163 11.02 11.93 -3.67
C VAL A 163 12.19 12.81 -4.09
N PHE A 164 12.82 12.48 -5.23
CA PHE A 164 13.99 13.19 -5.76
C PHE A 164 15.10 13.38 -4.71
N PRO A 165 15.46 12.35 -3.93
CA PRO A 165 16.51 12.49 -2.94
C PRO A 165 17.82 12.91 -3.61
N GLY A 166 18.47 13.94 -3.04
CA GLY A 166 19.70 14.51 -3.60
C GLY A 166 20.92 13.62 -3.44
N ASP A 167 20.81 12.47 -2.82
CA ASP A 167 21.92 11.54 -2.65
C ASP A 167 21.71 10.23 -3.43
N LYS A 168 22.84 9.60 -3.80
CA LYS A 168 22.90 8.39 -4.62
C LYS A 168 22.38 7.13 -3.93
N ARG A 169 21.91 7.20 -2.68
CA ARG A 169 21.45 6.03 -1.92
C ARG A 169 20.19 5.42 -2.50
N TYR A 170 19.40 6.20 -3.23
CA TYR A 170 18.14 5.81 -3.84
C TYR A 170 18.23 5.74 -5.38
N GLY A 171 19.40 5.37 -5.89
CA GLY A 171 19.58 5.23 -7.34
C GLY A 171 18.56 4.32 -8.02
N ILE A 172 18.53 4.36 -9.34
CA ILE A 172 17.59 3.67 -10.25
C ILE A 172 17.54 2.14 -10.05
N ASP A 173 18.31 1.60 -9.15
CA ASP A 173 18.37 0.18 -8.82
C ASP A 173 17.23 -0.23 -7.87
N LEU A 174 16.03 -0.02 -8.37
CA LEU A 174 14.76 -0.11 -7.64
C LEU A 174 14.38 -1.55 -7.24
N CYS A 175 15.08 -2.52 -7.74
CA CYS A 175 14.91 -3.94 -7.45
C CYS A 175 16.12 -4.58 -6.76
N LYS A 176 17.05 -3.79 -6.24
CA LYS A 176 18.22 -4.30 -5.50
C LYS A 176 18.01 -4.39 -4.00
N SER A 177 16.81 -4.11 -3.47
CA SER A 177 16.55 -4.56 -2.10
C SER A 177 16.63 -6.08 -2.10
N SER A 178 17.29 -6.65 -1.10
CA SER A 178 17.35 -8.10 -0.88
C SER A 178 15.97 -8.76 -0.77
N GLU A 179 14.92 -8.00 -0.85
CA GLU A 179 13.52 -8.40 -0.74
C GLU A 179 12.78 -8.48 -2.08
N CYS A 180 13.29 -7.84 -3.15
CA CYS A 180 12.79 -8.07 -4.51
C CYS A 180 13.52 -9.29 -5.08
N ASP A 181 12.94 -10.46 -4.93
CA ASP A 181 13.45 -11.65 -5.60
C ASP A 181 13.43 -11.41 -7.11
N LYS A 182 14.61 -11.52 -7.75
CA LYS A 182 14.81 -11.32 -9.19
C LYS A 182 13.91 -12.18 -10.09
N LYS A 183 13.14 -13.07 -9.52
CA LYS A 183 12.29 -14.03 -10.22
C LYS A 183 10.80 -13.64 -10.29
N SER A 184 10.36 -12.55 -9.69
CA SER A 184 8.94 -12.23 -9.65
C SER A 184 8.63 -10.77 -9.94
N THR A 185 8.30 -10.47 -11.19
CA THR A 185 7.78 -9.17 -11.63
C THR A 185 6.52 -8.76 -10.88
N ALA A 186 5.64 -9.72 -10.55
CA ALA A 186 4.42 -9.48 -9.81
C ALA A 186 4.69 -8.94 -8.40
N TYR A 187 5.69 -9.48 -7.75
CA TYR A 187 6.11 -9.01 -6.42
C TYR A 187 6.62 -7.56 -6.48
N CYS A 188 7.42 -7.23 -7.48
CA CYS A 188 7.91 -5.87 -7.68
C CYS A 188 6.79 -4.87 -8.03
N ILE A 189 5.70 -5.30 -8.69
CA ILE A 189 4.59 -4.41 -9.05
C ILE A 189 3.67 -4.13 -7.86
N LEU A 190 3.44 -5.09 -7.00
CA LEU A 190 2.44 -4.98 -5.93
C LEU A 190 3.05 -4.68 -4.55
N SER A 191 4.22 -5.18 -4.28
CA SER A 191 4.87 -5.04 -2.96
C SER A 191 6.23 -4.35 -2.99
N CYS A 192 6.76 -4.15 -4.10
CA CYS A 192 7.82 -3.27 -4.58
C CYS A 192 8.07 -3.58 -6.02
#